data_6ce6cd71650b5643b7d279b41df3eea2
#
_entry.id   6ce6cd71650b5643b7d279b41df3eea2
#
_cell.length_a   1.000
_cell.length_b   1.000
_cell.length_c   1.000
_cell.angle_alpha   90.00
_cell.angle_beta   90.00
_cell.angle_gamma   90.00
#
_symmetry.space_group_name_H-M   'P 1'
#
loop_
_entity.id
_entity.type
_entity.pdbx_description
1 polymer ?
#
loop_
_entity_poly.entity_id
_entity_poly.type
_entity_poly.pdbx_seq_one_letter_code
_entity_poly.pdbx_strand_id
1 'polypeptide(L)'
;MLEKLFKLKENNTNVRTEVIGGITTFMTMAYILAVNPTILSASGMDKNAILMATAIAAFIGTMVMAFLANYPFALAPGLGLNAYFAYTVCGKMGYSWQIALLAVFAEGIIFIVLSLTNVREAIFNAIPKTLKVGVSVGIGLFIAFIGLQGGHLIVNDDSTLVTIVDFTENFHTTGICALLCVIGLFIIAILHTKNVKGSILIGIIVTWVLGIICQAAGIYVVDAENGFYSLFPSWSSFDLTSIGETFGQCFKADVSAINALDFIVIIFAFLFVDMFDTLGTLIGVANKADMLDKDGKLPNIKQALLADAIATSAGAVLGTSTTTTFVESSSGVAEGARTGLASVVTGFLFLIAIFLSPIFVAIPGFATAPALIFVGFLMVSAVADIDFKDPTEAIPAYLCLIAMPLAYSISEGIAIGVISYVVINVVCGKAKKVTPLMYVLAVLFVLKYILL
;
A
#
# COMPACT_ATOMS: atom_id res chain seq x y z
N MET A 1 -29.66 1.34 -19.68
CA MET A 1 -28.25 1.00 -20.04
C MET A 1 -27.49 0.52 -18.79
N LEU A 2 -27.45 1.30 -17.72
CA LEU A 2 -26.74 0.95 -16.46
C LEU A 2 -27.22 -0.37 -15.86
N GLU A 3 -28.55 -0.62 -15.85
CA GLU A 3 -29.14 -1.87 -15.38
C GLU A 3 -28.61 -3.12 -16.11
N LYS A 4 -28.47 -3.04 -17.45
CA LYS A 4 -27.95 -4.15 -18.24
C LYS A 4 -26.46 -4.41 -18.00
N LEU A 5 -25.70 -3.34 -17.71
CA LEU A 5 -24.26 -3.41 -17.54
C LEU A 5 -23.87 -3.88 -16.13
N PHE A 6 -24.50 -3.31 -15.10
CA PHE A 6 -24.13 -3.54 -13.70
C PHE A 6 -25.09 -4.43 -12.94
N LYS A 7 -26.24 -4.84 -13.53
CA LYS A 7 -27.21 -5.74 -12.91
C LYS A 7 -27.68 -5.25 -11.52
N LEU A 8 -28.04 -3.96 -11.44
CA LEU A 8 -28.36 -3.29 -10.17
C LEU A 8 -29.46 -4.01 -9.39
N LYS A 9 -30.55 -4.42 -10.06
CA LYS A 9 -31.69 -5.10 -9.42
C LYS A 9 -31.30 -6.50 -8.94
N GLU A 10 -30.50 -7.24 -9.71
CA GLU A 10 -29.99 -8.56 -9.29
C GLU A 10 -29.15 -8.46 -8.01
N ASN A 11 -28.43 -7.35 -7.84
CA ASN A 11 -27.58 -7.08 -6.67
C ASN A 11 -28.28 -6.26 -5.59
N ASN A 12 -29.63 -6.14 -5.63
CA ASN A 12 -30.43 -5.42 -4.64
C ASN A 12 -29.97 -3.98 -4.35
N THR A 13 -29.55 -3.25 -5.39
CA THR A 13 -29.05 -1.88 -5.30
C THR A 13 -29.71 -0.97 -6.34
N ASN A 14 -29.37 0.31 -6.32
CA ASN A 14 -29.86 1.32 -7.27
C ASN A 14 -28.77 2.37 -7.56
N VAL A 15 -28.95 3.17 -8.62
CA VAL A 15 -27.96 4.17 -9.08
C VAL A 15 -27.58 5.14 -7.96
N ARG A 16 -28.51 5.63 -7.16
CA ARG A 16 -28.24 6.57 -6.07
C ARG A 16 -27.34 5.96 -5.01
N THR A 17 -27.63 4.74 -4.59
CA THR A 17 -26.83 4.02 -3.59
C THR A 17 -25.40 3.76 -4.11
N GLU A 18 -25.28 3.35 -5.37
CA GLU A 18 -23.97 3.13 -5.99
C GLU A 18 -23.15 4.41 -6.09
N VAL A 19 -23.77 5.54 -6.47
CA VAL A 19 -23.09 6.84 -6.55
C VAL A 19 -22.62 7.28 -5.15
N ILE A 20 -23.48 7.18 -4.13
CA ILE A 20 -23.11 7.53 -2.76
C ILE A 20 -21.96 6.62 -2.28
N GLY A 21 -22.06 5.31 -2.52
CA GLY A 21 -21.00 4.37 -2.16
C GLY A 21 -19.67 4.66 -2.86
N GLY A 22 -19.70 5.00 -4.16
CA GLY A 22 -18.50 5.38 -4.91
C GLY A 22 -17.86 6.67 -4.39
N ILE A 23 -18.64 7.69 -4.07
CA ILE A 23 -18.15 8.92 -3.44
C ILE A 23 -17.55 8.60 -2.07
N THR A 24 -18.20 7.78 -1.25
CA THR A 24 -17.70 7.39 0.08
C THR A 24 -16.39 6.63 -0.03
N THR A 25 -16.26 5.68 -0.97
CA THR A 25 -15.00 4.97 -1.23
C THR A 25 -13.90 5.95 -1.61
N PHE A 26 -14.15 6.86 -2.56
CA PHE A 26 -13.18 7.89 -2.93
C PHE A 26 -12.74 8.72 -1.73
N MET A 27 -13.69 9.23 -0.94
CA MET A 27 -13.39 10.05 0.24
C MET A 27 -12.50 9.35 1.27
N THR A 28 -12.66 8.02 1.41
CA THR A 28 -11.86 7.25 2.37
C THR A 28 -10.48 6.89 1.86
N MET A 29 -10.27 6.81 0.53
CA MET A 29 -8.98 6.42 -0.04
C MET A 29 -8.24 7.53 -0.78
N ALA A 30 -8.83 8.73 -0.94
CA ALA A 30 -8.21 9.86 -1.66
C ALA A 30 -6.90 10.34 -1.01
N TYR A 31 -6.64 9.98 0.25
CA TYR A 31 -5.36 10.25 0.91
C TYR A 31 -4.16 9.66 0.16
N ILE A 32 -4.36 8.62 -0.66
CA ILE A 32 -3.30 8.01 -1.47
C ILE A 32 -2.68 9.00 -2.45
N LEU A 33 -3.44 9.99 -2.91
CA LEU A 33 -2.95 11.06 -3.79
C LEU A 33 -1.92 11.98 -3.13
N ALA A 34 -1.90 12.03 -1.79
CA ALA A 34 -0.87 12.74 -1.03
C ALA A 34 0.24 11.79 -0.57
N VAL A 35 -0.14 10.60 -0.08
CA VAL A 35 0.78 9.65 0.55
C VAL A 35 1.68 8.96 -0.48
N ASN A 36 1.13 8.50 -1.62
CA ASN A 36 1.93 7.80 -2.62
C ASN A 36 3.03 8.67 -3.23
N PRO A 37 2.76 9.93 -3.67
CA PRO A 37 3.82 10.82 -4.12
C PRO A 37 4.89 11.10 -3.05
N THR A 38 4.49 11.19 -1.79
CA THR A 38 5.43 11.40 -0.69
C THR A 38 6.37 10.22 -0.49
N ILE A 39 5.86 8.98 -0.59
CA ILE A 39 6.69 7.77 -0.43
C ILE A 39 7.59 7.57 -1.66
N LEU A 40 7.01 7.57 -2.86
CA LEU A 40 7.77 7.25 -4.07
C LEU A 40 8.77 8.32 -4.47
N SER A 41 8.55 9.61 -4.10
CA SER A 41 9.54 10.66 -4.35
C SER A 41 10.87 10.43 -3.63
N ALA A 42 10.90 9.63 -2.56
CA ALA A 42 12.13 9.21 -1.91
C ALA A 42 13.06 8.38 -2.83
N SER A 43 12.55 7.81 -3.92
CA SER A 43 13.34 7.12 -4.95
C SER A 43 13.95 8.06 -6.00
N GLY A 44 13.72 9.37 -5.91
CA GLY A 44 14.18 10.38 -6.87
C GLY A 44 13.21 10.64 -8.03
N MET A 45 12.01 10.09 -8.01
CA MET A 45 10.95 10.36 -8.99
C MET A 45 10.29 11.73 -8.72
N ASP A 46 9.85 12.41 -9.79
CA ASP A 46 9.09 13.67 -9.67
C ASP A 46 7.73 13.45 -8.97
N LYS A 47 7.45 14.30 -7.98
CA LYS A 47 6.26 14.19 -7.14
C LYS A 47 4.95 14.44 -7.89
N ASN A 48 4.94 15.37 -8.87
CA ASN A 48 3.77 15.63 -9.71
C ASN A 48 3.51 14.47 -10.68
N ALA A 49 4.57 13.93 -11.29
CA ALA A 49 4.47 12.77 -12.18
C ALA A 49 3.91 11.55 -11.44
N ILE A 50 4.38 11.28 -10.22
CA ILE A 50 3.86 10.19 -9.37
C ILE A 50 2.37 10.41 -9.05
N LEU A 51 1.97 11.63 -8.69
CA LEU A 51 0.56 11.93 -8.40
C LEU A 51 -0.33 11.63 -9.60
N MET A 52 0.07 12.08 -10.79
CA MET A 52 -0.66 11.82 -12.02
C MET A 52 -0.70 10.34 -12.34
N ALA A 53 0.44 9.65 -12.27
CA ALA A 53 0.52 8.19 -12.44
C ALA A 53 -0.41 7.46 -11.45
N THR A 54 -0.43 7.90 -10.18
CA THR A 54 -1.30 7.34 -9.14
C THR A 54 -2.77 7.50 -9.48
N ALA A 55 -3.20 8.71 -9.83
CA ALA A 55 -4.60 8.99 -10.15
C ALA A 55 -5.08 8.24 -11.40
N ILE A 56 -4.25 8.20 -12.45
CA ILE A 56 -4.57 7.52 -13.71
C ILE A 56 -4.55 5.99 -13.49
N ALA A 57 -3.58 5.44 -12.76
CA ALA A 57 -3.52 4.02 -12.44
C ALA A 57 -4.73 3.60 -11.59
N ALA A 58 -5.10 4.40 -10.58
CA ALA A 58 -6.29 4.16 -9.78
C ALA A 58 -7.57 4.19 -10.63
N PHE A 59 -7.69 5.15 -11.56
CA PHE A 59 -8.79 5.18 -12.52
C PHE A 59 -8.82 3.92 -13.37
N ILE A 60 -7.74 3.57 -14.06
CA ILE A 60 -7.68 2.40 -14.96
C ILE A 60 -8.00 1.13 -14.18
N GLY A 61 -7.32 0.88 -13.06
CA GLY A 61 -7.52 -0.33 -12.26
C GLY A 61 -8.95 -0.45 -11.74
N THR A 62 -9.52 0.64 -11.22
CA THR A 62 -10.89 0.67 -10.71
C THR A 62 -11.92 0.49 -11.82
N MET A 63 -11.67 1.06 -13.02
CA MET A 63 -12.53 0.84 -14.20
C MET A 63 -12.47 -0.61 -14.68
N VAL A 64 -11.29 -1.21 -14.75
CA VAL A 64 -11.14 -2.64 -15.11
C VAL A 64 -11.87 -3.52 -14.10
N MET A 65 -11.77 -3.26 -12.80
CA MET A 65 -12.54 -3.95 -11.75
C MET A 65 -14.04 -3.79 -11.95
N ALA A 66 -14.51 -2.58 -12.28
CA ALA A 66 -15.91 -2.28 -12.52
C ALA A 66 -16.50 -3.09 -13.68
N PHE A 67 -15.79 -3.16 -14.80
CA PHE A 67 -16.32 -3.77 -16.02
C PHE A 67 -16.03 -5.27 -16.12
N LEU A 68 -14.92 -5.74 -15.55
CA LEU A 68 -14.50 -7.14 -15.66
C LEU A 68 -15.12 -8.01 -14.56
N ALA A 69 -15.11 -7.52 -13.32
CA ALA A 69 -15.63 -8.26 -12.16
C ALA A 69 -17.01 -7.80 -11.68
N ASN A 70 -17.42 -6.56 -12.04
CA ASN A 70 -18.64 -5.92 -11.57
C ASN A 70 -18.68 -5.75 -10.03
N TYR A 71 -17.53 -5.41 -9.41
CA TYR A 71 -17.43 -5.22 -7.97
C TYR A 71 -17.28 -3.74 -7.58
N PRO A 72 -17.83 -3.34 -6.40
CA PRO A 72 -17.69 -1.98 -5.85
C PRO A 72 -16.33 -1.80 -5.17
N PHE A 73 -15.27 -2.35 -5.74
CA PHE A 73 -13.92 -2.31 -5.18
C PHE A 73 -13.04 -1.36 -5.99
N ALA A 74 -12.39 -0.45 -5.30
CA ALA A 74 -11.47 0.50 -5.92
C ALA A 74 -10.02 0.05 -5.73
N LEU A 75 -9.20 0.37 -6.72
CA LEU A 75 -7.80 0.03 -6.77
C LEU A 75 -6.95 1.31 -6.76
N ALA A 76 -5.80 1.24 -6.09
CA ALA A 76 -4.79 2.27 -6.12
C ALA A 76 -3.42 1.66 -5.76
N PRO A 77 -2.29 2.41 -5.92
CA PRO A 77 -0.96 1.90 -5.51
C PRO A 77 -0.91 1.54 -4.03
N GLY A 78 -0.51 0.30 -3.73
CA GLY A 78 -0.51 -0.27 -2.38
C GLY A 78 0.60 0.29 -1.50
N LEU A 79 0.28 0.76 -0.28
CA LEU A 79 1.24 1.44 0.60
C LEU A 79 2.46 0.60 0.97
N GLY A 80 2.27 -0.70 1.28
CA GLY A 80 3.36 -1.61 1.59
C GLY A 80 4.31 -1.82 0.42
N LEU A 81 3.75 -1.96 -0.78
CA LEU A 81 4.49 -2.13 -2.02
C LEU A 81 5.21 -0.84 -2.44
N ASN A 82 4.59 0.33 -2.22
CA ASN A 82 5.22 1.63 -2.42
C ASN A 82 6.47 1.79 -1.52
N ALA A 83 6.33 1.41 -0.26
CA ALA A 83 7.43 1.46 0.71
C ALA A 83 8.56 0.48 0.34
N TYR A 84 8.22 -0.73 -0.07
CA TYR A 84 9.20 -1.70 -0.57
C TYR A 84 9.93 -1.17 -1.81
N PHE A 85 9.20 -0.58 -2.76
CA PHE A 85 9.75 0.08 -3.95
C PHE A 85 10.77 1.16 -3.57
N ALA A 86 10.31 2.17 -2.81
CA ALA A 86 11.12 3.37 -2.58
C ALA A 86 12.27 3.13 -1.59
N TYR A 87 12.01 2.48 -0.47
CA TYR A 87 12.98 2.37 0.61
C TYR A 87 13.84 1.12 0.53
N THR A 88 13.27 -0.02 0.08
CA THR A 88 14.06 -1.26 -0.02
C THR A 88 14.77 -1.34 -1.35
N VAL A 89 14.04 -1.32 -2.48
CA VAL A 89 14.67 -1.53 -3.80
C VAL A 89 15.53 -0.34 -4.19
N CYS A 90 15.01 0.88 -4.10
CA CYS A 90 15.76 2.07 -4.49
C CYS A 90 16.72 2.54 -3.38
N GLY A 91 16.25 2.61 -2.13
CA GLY A 91 17.03 3.14 -1.01
C GLY A 91 18.12 2.18 -0.53
N LYS A 92 17.74 0.98 -0.06
CA LYS A 92 18.70 0.04 0.57
C LYS A 92 19.52 -0.75 -0.46
N MET A 93 18.89 -1.26 -1.54
CA MET A 93 19.58 -2.03 -2.57
C MET A 93 20.27 -1.13 -3.60
N GLY A 94 19.94 0.18 -3.66
CA GLY A 94 20.59 1.17 -4.52
C GLY A 94 20.23 1.08 -6.00
N TYR A 95 19.16 0.36 -6.36
CA TYR A 95 18.71 0.25 -7.74
C TYR A 95 17.91 1.48 -8.18
N SER A 96 17.98 1.80 -9.46
CA SER A 96 17.21 2.91 -10.02
C SER A 96 15.71 2.61 -9.96
N TRP A 97 14.88 3.65 -9.86
CA TRP A 97 13.44 3.50 -9.85
C TRP A 97 12.88 2.94 -11.18
N GLN A 98 13.61 3.08 -12.28
CA GLN A 98 13.27 2.43 -13.55
C GLN A 98 13.37 0.91 -13.46
N ILE A 99 14.39 0.38 -12.77
CA ILE A 99 14.53 -1.05 -12.50
C ILE A 99 13.39 -1.53 -11.60
N ALA A 100 13.05 -0.76 -10.58
CA ALA A 100 11.92 -1.08 -9.70
C ALA A 100 10.59 -1.10 -10.47
N LEU A 101 10.33 -0.13 -11.37
CA LEU A 101 9.16 -0.13 -12.25
C LEU A 101 9.16 -1.32 -13.21
N LEU A 102 10.33 -1.72 -13.74
CA LEU A 102 10.43 -2.91 -14.59
C LEU A 102 10.08 -4.18 -13.81
N ALA A 103 10.50 -4.28 -12.55
CA ALA A 103 10.14 -5.40 -11.69
C ALA A 103 8.64 -5.45 -11.41
N VAL A 104 7.99 -4.31 -11.15
CA VAL A 104 6.53 -4.19 -10.99
C VAL A 104 5.81 -4.55 -12.29
N PHE A 105 6.33 -4.11 -13.44
CA PHE A 105 5.75 -4.49 -14.73
C PHE A 105 5.84 -6.00 -14.97
N ALA A 106 7.00 -6.61 -14.69
CA ALA A 106 7.20 -8.05 -14.81
C ALA A 106 6.29 -8.83 -13.85
N GLU A 107 6.14 -8.36 -12.61
CA GLU A 107 5.18 -8.86 -11.63
C GLU A 107 3.77 -8.87 -12.19
N GLY A 108 3.28 -7.72 -12.71
CA GLY A 108 1.95 -7.60 -13.28
C GLY A 108 1.70 -8.56 -14.44
N ILE A 109 2.68 -8.74 -15.35
CA ILE A 109 2.59 -9.72 -16.45
C ILE A 109 2.52 -11.16 -15.92
N ILE A 110 3.35 -11.50 -14.94
CA ILE A 110 3.31 -12.83 -14.31
C ILE A 110 1.93 -13.05 -13.67
N PHE A 111 1.40 -12.04 -12.96
CA PHE A 111 0.07 -12.14 -12.37
C PHE A 111 -1.07 -12.26 -13.37
N ILE A 112 -0.99 -11.60 -14.53
CA ILE A 112 -1.95 -11.82 -15.63
C ILE A 112 -1.95 -13.31 -16.01
N VAL A 113 -0.76 -13.89 -16.25
CA VAL A 113 -0.63 -15.31 -16.62
C VAL A 113 -1.16 -16.23 -15.50
N LEU A 114 -0.80 -15.96 -14.24
CA LEU A 114 -1.26 -16.74 -13.09
C LEU A 114 -2.78 -16.61 -12.84
N SER A 115 -3.37 -15.44 -13.12
CA SER A 115 -4.82 -15.21 -12.95
C SER A 115 -5.67 -15.88 -14.03
N LEU A 116 -5.11 -16.07 -15.23
CA LEU A 116 -5.75 -16.87 -16.29
C LEU A 116 -5.79 -18.36 -15.95
N THR A 117 -4.91 -18.80 -15.07
CA THR A 117 -4.84 -20.17 -14.54
C THR A 117 -5.34 -20.19 -13.08
N ASN A 118 -5.51 -21.36 -12.47
CA ASN A 118 -5.87 -21.47 -11.04
C ASN A 118 -4.62 -21.49 -10.14
N VAL A 119 -3.45 -21.16 -10.67
CA VAL A 119 -2.17 -21.29 -9.96
C VAL A 119 -2.05 -20.25 -8.85
N ARG A 120 -2.53 -19.00 -9.04
CA ARG A 120 -2.49 -17.95 -8.01
C ARG A 120 -3.24 -18.37 -6.74
N GLU A 121 -4.43 -18.96 -6.89
CA GLU A 121 -5.21 -19.47 -5.76
C GLU A 121 -4.51 -20.67 -5.09
N ALA A 122 -3.91 -21.56 -5.88
CA ALA A 122 -3.17 -22.71 -5.36
C ALA A 122 -1.93 -22.29 -4.54
N ILE A 123 -1.17 -21.31 -5.02
CA ILE A 123 -0.03 -20.73 -4.30
C ILE A 123 -0.48 -20.10 -2.99
N PHE A 124 -1.54 -19.29 -3.03
CA PHE A 124 -2.09 -18.69 -1.82
C PHE A 124 -2.49 -19.74 -0.79
N ASN A 125 -3.18 -20.79 -1.20
CA ASN A 125 -3.62 -21.85 -0.30
C ASN A 125 -2.47 -22.72 0.24
N ALA A 126 -1.34 -22.77 -0.47
CA ALA A 126 -0.15 -23.52 -0.02
C ALA A 126 0.60 -22.87 1.12
N ILE A 127 0.40 -21.57 1.38
CA ILE A 127 1.07 -20.84 2.46
C ILE A 127 0.25 -20.92 3.74
N PRO A 128 0.86 -21.21 4.90
CA PRO A 128 0.16 -21.30 6.18
C PRO A 128 -0.59 -20.02 6.54
N LYS A 129 -1.82 -20.17 7.07
CA LYS A 129 -2.66 -19.03 7.46
C LYS A 129 -1.94 -18.09 8.44
N THR A 130 -1.28 -18.65 9.44
CA THR A 130 -0.57 -17.89 10.49
C THR A 130 0.56 -17.04 9.90
N LEU A 131 1.29 -17.59 8.91
CA LEU A 131 2.35 -16.85 8.24
C LEU A 131 1.78 -15.72 7.37
N LYS A 132 0.64 -15.94 6.68
CA LYS A 132 -0.07 -14.88 5.94
C LYS A 132 -0.41 -13.70 6.84
N VAL A 133 -0.98 -13.99 8.01
CA VAL A 133 -1.31 -12.98 9.02
C VAL A 133 -0.03 -12.28 9.49
N GLY A 134 1.04 -13.03 9.77
CA GLY A 134 2.34 -12.47 10.15
C GLY A 134 2.90 -11.49 9.12
N VAL A 135 2.77 -11.80 7.83
CA VAL A 135 3.16 -10.89 6.72
C VAL A 135 2.33 -9.61 6.76
N SER A 136 1.00 -9.71 6.83
CA SER A 136 0.13 -8.53 6.86
C SER A 136 0.41 -7.62 8.06
N VAL A 137 0.57 -8.20 9.24
CA VAL A 137 0.93 -7.46 10.47
C VAL A 137 2.30 -6.83 10.35
N GLY A 138 3.29 -7.56 9.79
CA GLY A 138 4.65 -7.05 9.58
C GLY A 138 4.70 -5.87 8.63
N ILE A 139 3.94 -5.91 7.53
CA ILE A 139 3.77 -4.78 6.61
C ILE A 139 3.16 -3.58 7.34
N GLY A 140 2.13 -3.80 8.17
CA GLY A 140 1.52 -2.75 8.97
C GLY A 140 2.52 -2.08 9.93
N LEU A 141 3.34 -2.85 10.65
CA LEU A 141 4.40 -2.33 11.51
C LEU A 141 5.46 -1.57 10.73
N PHE A 142 5.85 -2.06 9.55
CA PHE A 142 6.82 -1.41 8.68
C PHE A 142 6.31 -0.05 8.17
N ILE A 143 5.06 0.02 7.71
CA ILE A 143 4.43 1.27 7.28
C ILE A 143 4.33 2.26 8.46
N ALA A 144 3.93 1.79 9.65
CA ALA A 144 3.89 2.64 10.85
C ALA A 144 5.28 3.19 11.20
N PHE A 145 6.34 2.38 11.09
CA PHE A 145 7.71 2.80 11.35
C PHE A 145 8.17 3.88 10.36
N ILE A 146 7.86 3.71 9.06
CA ILE A 146 8.10 4.75 8.05
C ILE A 146 7.34 6.04 8.40
N GLY A 147 6.09 5.93 8.85
CA GLY A 147 5.30 7.07 9.31
C GLY A 147 5.94 7.78 10.50
N LEU A 148 6.43 7.03 11.50
CA LEU A 148 7.12 7.59 12.67
C LEU A 148 8.39 8.37 12.27
N GLN A 149 9.15 7.86 11.30
CA GLN A 149 10.34 8.55 10.77
C GLN A 149 9.95 9.75 9.91
N GLY A 150 8.99 9.61 8.97
CA GLY A 150 8.52 10.70 8.10
C GLY A 150 7.84 11.84 8.85
N GLY A 151 7.29 11.54 10.03
CA GLY A 151 6.75 12.53 10.98
C GLY A 151 7.77 13.11 11.94
N HIS A 152 9.04 12.75 11.83
CA HIS A 152 10.15 13.13 12.72
C HIS A 152 9.95 12.73 14.18
N LEU A 153 9.07 11.76 14.47
CA LEU A 153 8.85 11.26 15.84
C LEU A 153 9.96 10.33 16.30
N ILE A 154 10.46 9.51 15.38
CA ILE A 154 11.61 8.64 15.59
C ILE A 154 12.74 9.11 14.69
N VAL A 155 13.91 9.29 15.27
CA VAL A 155 15.14 9.72 14.59
C VAL A 155 16.27 8.72 14.84
N ASN A 156 17.30 8.77 13.99
CA ASN A 156 18.48 7.94 14.16
C ASN A 156 19.23 8.30 15.45
N ASP A 157 19.79 7.28 16.08
CA ASP A 157 20.65 7.42 17.26
C ASP A 157 21.79 6.39 17.19
N ASP A 158 23.02 6.85 17.36
CA ASP A 158 24.20 6.00 17.19
C ASP A 158 24.34 4.92 18.29
N SER A 159 23.70 5.12 19.46
CA SER A 159 23.80 4.20 20.59
C SER A 159 22.66 3.17 20.63
N THR A 160 21.45 3.58 20.19
CA THR A 160 20.24 2.76 20.29
C THR A 160 19.59 2.44 18.93
N LEU A 161 20.21 2.84 17.82
CA LEU A 161 19.75 2.81 16.43
C LEU A 161 18.65 3.84 16.15
N VAL A 162 17.67 3.94 17.03
CA VAL A 162 16.57 4.92 16.93
C VAL A 162 16.18 5.41 18.31
N THR A 163 15.77 6.70 18.37
CA THR A 163 15.26 7.33 19.58
C THR A 163 14.08 8.23 19.26
N ILE A 164 13.35 8.66 20.29
CA ILE A 164 12.34 9.70 20.14
C ILE A 164 13.02 11.07 19.92
N VAL A 165 12.44 11.89 19.05
CA VAL A 165 12.96 13.24 18.79
C VAL A 165 12.98 14.08 20.07
N ASP A 166 14.00 14.94 20.24
CA ASP A 166 13.92 16.03 21.20
C ASP A 166 13.06 17.15 20.61
N PHE A 167 11.87 17.35 21.18
CA PHE A 167 10.92 18.34 20.71
C PHE A 167 11.40 19.78 20.91
N THR A 168 12.38 20.00 21.77
CA THR A 168 12.90 21.32 22.10
C THR A 168 14.10 21.71 21.25
N GLU A 169 14.90 20.75 20.85
CA GLU A 169 15.99 20.93 19.91
C GLU A 169 15.40 21.14 18.50
N ASN A 170 15.84 22.20 17.82
CA ASN A 170 15.32 22.56 16.49
C ASN A 170 13.78 22.66 16.44
N PHE A 171 13.16 23.26 17.48
CA PHE A 171 11.70 23.34 17.63
C PHE A 171 11.00 23.92 16.40
N HIS A 172 11.58 24.93 15.75
CA HIS A 172 10.98 25.65 14.62
C HIS A 172 10.98 24.85 13.29
N THR A 173 11.62 23.69 13.24
CA THR A 173 11.68 22.79 12.09
C THR A 173 11.23 21.40 12.50
N THR A 174 12.12 20.55 12.99
CA THR A 174 11.85 19.15 13.34
C THR A 174 10.85 19.02 14.49
N GLY A 175 11.01 19.80 15.57
CA GLY A 175 10.18 19.69 16.77
C GLY A 175 8.72 20.01 16.52
N ILE A 176 8.44 21.12 15.78
CA ILE A 176 7.04 21.47 15.43
C ILE A 176 6.42 20.48 14.45
N CYS A 177 7.18 19.91 13.49
CA CYS A 177 6.69 18.88 12.60
C CYS A 177 6.30 17.62 13.37
N ALA A 178 7.13 17.17 14.31
CA ALA A 178 6.83 16.03 15.17
C ALA A 178 5.58 16.27 16.04
N LEU A 179 5.45 17.45 16.63
CA LEU A 179 4.28 17.83 17.42
C LEU A 179 3.00 17.82 16.58
N LEU A 180 3.03 18.39 15.37
CA LEU A 180 1.91 18.40 14.46
C LEU A 180 1.55 16.98 13.99
N CYS A 181 2.54 16.10 13.79
CA CYS A 181 2.32 14.71 13.48
C CYS A 181 1.55 13.99 14.61
N VAL A 182 1.93 14.19 15.88
CA VAL A 182 1.20 13.63 17.05
C VAL A 182 -0.24 14.13 17.09
N ILE A 183 -0.43 15.46 16.92
CA ILE A 183 -1.78 16.06 16.89
C ILE A 183 -2.60 15.44 15.75
N GLY A 184 -2.02 15.33 14.57
CA GLY A 184 -2.67 14.72 13.40
C GLY A 184 -3.10 13.26 13.64
N LEU A 185 -2.24 12.47 14.29
CA LEU A 185 -2.55 11.10 14.66
C LEU A 185 -3.76 11.02 15.60
N PHE A 186 -3.80 11.88 16.63
CA PHE A 186 -4.97 11.94 17.52
C PHE A 186 -6.24 12.39 16.80
N ILE A 187 -6.15 13.35 15.88
CA ILE A 187 -7.29 13.79 15.07
C ILE A 187 -7.83 12.61 14.25
N ILE A 188 -6.97 11.88 13.53
CA ILE A 188 -7.38 10.70 12.75
C ILE A 188 -8.05 9.65 13.65
N ALA A 189 -7.42 9.32 14.79
CA ALA A 189 -7.93 8.33 15.72
C ALA A 189 -9.30 8.70 16.29
N ILE A 190 -9.49 9.96 16.70
CA ILE A 190 -10.76 10.47 17.22
C ILE A 190 -11.85 10.44 16.15
N LEU A 191 -11.55 10.92 14.94
CA LEU A 191 -12.49 10.92 13.82
C LEU A 191 -12.88 9.49 13.42
N HIS A 192 -11.92 8.59 13.39
CA HIS A 192 -12.17 7.19 13.09
C HIS A 192 -13.06 6.52 14.15
N THR A 193 -12.76 6.74 15.43
CA THR A 193 -13.55 6.21 16.55
C THR A 193 -14.99 6.75 16.52
N LYS A 194 -15.20 7.97 16.04
CA LYS A 194 -16.52 8.56 15.81
C LYS A 194 -17.17 8.12 14.50
N ASN A 195 -16.57 7.18 13.77
CA ASN A 195 -17.06 6.69 12.48
C ASN A 195 -17.21 7.80 11.41
N VAL A 196 -16.37 8.84 11.47
CA VAL A 196 -16.35 9.89 10.43
C VAL A 196 -15.67 9.33 9.18
N LYS A 197 -16.42 9.31 8.07
CA LYS A 197 -15.90 8.82 6.78
C LYS A 197 -14.84 9.77 6.24
N GLY A 198 -13.78 9.20 5.67
CA GLY A 198 -12.63 9.98 5.21
C GLY A 198 -11.77 10.53 6.36
N SER A 199 -11.84 9.97 7.58
CA SER A 199 -11.10 10.41 8.77
C SER A 199 -9.60 10.59 8.49
N ILE A 200 -9.00 9.72 7.69
CA ILE A 200 -7.57 9.80 7.34
C ILE A 200 -7.30 11.05 6.49
N LEU A 201 -8.05 11.26 5.42
CA LEU A 201 -7.90 12.44 4.56
C LEU A 201 -8.16 13.74 5.33
N ILE A 202 -9.23 13.78 6.13
CA ILE A 202 -9.56 14.93 6.97
C ILE A 202 -8.42 15.21 7.94
N GLY A 203 -7.87 14.18 8.58
CA GLY A 203 -6.74 14.33 9.49
C GLY A 203 -5.49 14.89 8.81
N ILE A 204 -5.16 14.41 7.61
CA ILE A 204 -4.05 14.96 6.81
C ILE A 204 -4.28 16.44 6.53
N ILE A 205 -5.47 16.81 6.03
CA ILE A 205 -5.79 18.20 5.67
C ILE A 205 -5.74 19.10 6.91
N VAL A 206 -6.33 18.68 8.03
CA VAL A 206 -6.32 19.47 9.27
C VAL A 206 -4.89 19.64 9.79
N THR A 207 -4.07 18.59 9.79
CA THR A 207 -2.66 18.66 10.20
C THR A 207 -1.88 19.62 9.31
N TRP A 208 -2.08 19.58 8.00
CA TRP A 208 -1.45 20.48 7.06
C TRP A 208 -1.90 21.93 7.28
N VAL A 209 -3.20 22.19 7.47
CA VAL A 209 -3.73 23.54 7.78
C VAL A 209 -3.13 24.07 9.08
N LEU A 210 -3.01 23.26 10.12
CA LEU A 210 -2.31 23.64 11.36
C LEU A 210 -0.84 23.99 11.07
N GLY A 211 -0.16 23.25 10.20
CA GLY A 211 1.19 23.57 9.75
C GLY A 211 1.26 24.94 9.05
N ILE A 212 0.33 25.24 8.13
CA ILE A 212 0.23 26.53 7.47
C ILE A 212 0.03 27.67 8.48
N ILE A 213 -0.82 27.45 9.48
CA ILE A 213 -1.02 28.44 10.57
C ILE A 213 0.28 28.64 11.35
N CYS A 214 1.01 27.56 11.67
CA CYS A 214 2.30 27.65 12.34
C CYS A 214 3.34 28.39 11.48
N GLN A 215 3.35 28.19 10.16
CA GLN A 215 4.23 28.93 9.25
C GLN A 215 3.87 30.42 9.21
N ALA A 216 2.58 30.76 9.10
CA ALA A 216 2.11 32.13 9.12
C ALA A 216 2.41 32.86 10.45
N ALA A 217 2.41 32.12 11.57
CA ALA A 217 2.75 32.63 12.90
C ALA A 217 4.26 32.68 13.19
N GLY A 218 5.13 32.25 12.25
CA GLY A 218 6.56 32.15 12.45
C GLY A 218 7.02 31.04 13.40
N ILE A 219 6.14 30.13 13.76
CA ILE A 219 6.46 28.94 14.58
C ILE A 219 7.16 27.87 13.74
N TYR A 220 6.68 27.61 12.52
CA TYR A 220 7.38 26.79 11.54
C TYR A 220 8.22 27.72 10.65
N VAL A 221 9.51 27.43 10.55
CA VAL A 221 10.45 28.21 9.73
C VAL A 221 10.85 27.39 8.49
N VAL A 222 10.75 28.03 7.32
CA VAL A 222 11.17 27.41 6.07
C VAL A 222 12.70 27.35 6.04
N ASP A 223 13.23 26.14 5.83
CA ASP A 223 14.65 25.85 5.69
C ASP A 223 14.82 24.81 4.55
N ALA A 224 14.85 25.30 3.33
CA ALA A 224 14.87 24.47 2.14
C ALA A 224 16.16 23.62 2.01
N GLU A 225 17.27 24.07 2.60
CA GLU A 225 18.55 23.36 2.59
C GLU A 225 18.46 22.06 3.43
N ASN A 226 17.65 22.09 4.50
CA ASN A 226 17.41 20.96 5.38
C ASN A 226 16.08 20.24 5.10
N GLY A 227 15.40 20.52 3.97
CA GLY A 227 14.21 19.81 3.53
C GLY A 227 12.88 20.35 4.08
N PHE A 228 12.89 21.51 4.77
CA PHE A 228 11.67 22.15 5.29
C PHE A 228 11.18 23.23 4.31
N TYR A 229 10.28 22.82 3.40
CA TYR A 229 9.74 23.70 2.35
C TYR A 229 8.51 24.49 2.81
N SER A 230 8.13 25.51 2.02
CA SER A 230 6.90 26.26 2.26
C SER A 230 5.67 25.33 2.16
N LEU A 231 4.76 25.48 3.11
CA LEU A 231 3.54 24.68 3.21
C LEU A 231 2.38 25.26 2.37
N PHE A 232 2.55 26.44 1.79
CA PHE A 232 1.54 27.06 0.95
C PHE A 232 1.49 26.38 -0.44
N PRO A 233 0.30 26.01 -0.93
CA PRO A 233 0.16 25.44 -2.26
C PRO A 233 0.52 26.46 -3.34
N SER A 234 1.24 26.02 -4.36
CA SER A 234 1.59 26.84 -5.51
C SER A 234 0.88 26.35 -6.76
N TRP A 235 -0.01 27.15 -7.32
CA TRP A 235 -0.70 26.81 -8.57
C TRP A 235 0.21 26.87 -9.79
N SER A 236 1.40 27.45 -9.69
CA SER A 236 2.43 27.40 -10.75
C SER A 236 3.02 25.99 -10.91
N SER A 237 2.83 25.08 -9.95
CA SER A 237 3.26 23.69 -10.04
C SER A 237 2.27 22.77 -10.76
N PHE A 238 1.13 23.30 -11.23
CA PHE A 238 0.18 22.52 -12.03
C PHE A 238 0.73 22.27 -13.44
N ASP A 239 1.19 21.04 -13.65
CA ASP A 239 1.75 20.62 -14.94
C ASP A 239 1.25 19.23 -15.32
N LEU A 240 0.34 19.19 -16.30
CA LEU A 240 -0.20 17.93 -16.84
C LEU A 240 0.84 17.17 -17.69
N THR A 241 1.93 17.81 -18.09
CA THR A 241 2.96 17.17 -18.94
C THR A 241 3.95 16.36 -18.11
N SER A 242 3.98 16.58 -16.79
CA SER A 242 4.91 15.89 -15.87
C SER A 242 4.76 14.35 -15.89
N ILE A 243 3.60 13.82 -16.26
CA ILE A 243 3.41 12.36 -16.46
C ILE A 243 4.41 11.78 -17.49
N GLY A 244 4.88 12.59 -18.44
CA GLY A 244 5.88 12.19 -19.43
C GLY A 244 7.24 11.82 -18.82
N GLU A 245 7.55 12.29 -17.62
CA GLU A 245 8.79 11.98 -16.92
C GLU A 245 8.83 10.53 -16.43
N THR A 246 7.67 9.95 -16.12
CA THR A 246 7.58 8.57 -15.58
C THR A 246 6.98 7.59 -16.58
N PHE A 247 6.18 8.06 -17.55
CA PHE A 247 5.51 7.21 -18.51
C PHE A 247 6.50 6.39 -19.37
N GLY A 248 6.32 5.07 -19.37
CA GLY A 248 7.13 4.13 -20.17
C GLY A 248 8.58 3.98 -19.69
N GLN A 249 8.95 4.57 -18.57
CA GLN A 249 10.33 4.50 -18.06
C GLN A 249 10.73 3.10 -17.59
N CYS A 250 9.76 2.25 -17.25
CA CYS A 250 10.03 0.83 -16.96
C CYS A 250 10.74 0.11 -18.14
N PHE A 251 10.48 0.54 -19.39
CA PHE A 251 11.12 -0.03 -20.59
C PHE A 251 12.51 0.58 -20.89
N LYS A 252 12.91 1.63 -20.16
CA LYS A 252 14.23 2.27 -20.30
C LYS A 252 15.17 1.90 -19.16
N ALA A 253 14.79 0.93 -18.33
CA ALA A 253 15.62 0.44 -17.25
C ALA A 253 16.90 -0.20 -17.81
N ASP A 254 18.05 0.15 -17.22
CA ASP A 254 19.34 -0.48 -17.53
C ASP A 254 19.44 -1.82 -16.80
N VAL A 255 19.04 -2.89 -17.48
CA VAL A 255 19.09 -4.25 -16.92
C VAL A 255 20.53 -4.78 -16.71
N SER A 256 21.54 -4.14 -17.27
CA SER A 256 22.94 -4.51 -17.00
C SER A 256 23.40 -4.08 -15.60
N ALA A 257 22.69 -3.12 -15.00
CA ALA A 257 23.00 -2.61 -13.66
C ALA A 257 22.44 -3.48 -12.52
N ILE A 258 21.65 -4.52 -12.81
CA ILE A 258 21.07 -5.41 -11.79
C ILE A 258 21.54 -6.84 -11.94
N ASN A 259 21.85 -7.48 -10.82
CA ASN A 259 22.09 -8.92 -10.78
C ASN A 259 20.75 -9.66 -11.05
N ALA A 260 20.81 -10.69 -11.92
CA ALA A 260 19.61 -11.48 -12.26
C ALA A 260 18.95 -12.13 -11.04
N LEU A 261 19.71 -12.54 -10.03
CA LEU A 261 19.18 -13.12 -8.80
C LEU A 261 18.42 -12.08 -7.98
N ASP A 262 18.98 -10.87 -7.82
CA ASP A 262 18.32 -9.76 -7.15
C ASP A 262 17.03 -9.39 -7.86
N PHE A 263 17.03 -9.34 -9.18
CA PHE A 263 15.83 -9.02 -9.96
C PHE A 263 14.71 -10.05 -9.74
N ILE A 264 15.06 -11.34 -9.72
CA ILE A 264 14.11 -12.42 -9.40
C ILE A 264 13.57 -12.28 -7.98
N VAL A 265 14.43 -11.97 -7.00
CA VAL A 265 14.02 -11.77 -5.59
C VAL A 265 13.11 -10.57 -5.45
N ILE A 266 13.39 -9.46 -6.13
CA ILE A 266 12.56 -8.25 -6.12
C ILE A 266 11.19 -8.54 -6.71
N ILE A 267 11.11 -9.17 -7.89
CA ILE A 267 9.84 -9.57 -8.52
C ILE A 267 9.06 -10.50 -7.58
N PHE A 268 9.74 -11.49 -7.01
CA PHE A 268 9.10 -12.44 -6.11
C PHE A 268 8.54 -11.76 -4.85
N ALA A 269 9.26 -10.78 -4.28
CA ALA A 269 8.77 -10.04 -3.12
C ALA A 269 7.54 -9.19 -3.47
N PHE A 270 7.52 -8.51 -4.62
CA PHE A 270 6.33 -7.81 -5.11
C PHE A 270 5.16 -8.77 -5.30
N LEU A 271 5.35 -9.87 -6.05
CA LEU A 271 4.35 -10.90 -6.26
C LEU A 271 3.76 -11.44 -4.95
N PHE A 272 4.63 -11.72 -3.98
CA PHE A 272 4.21 -12.31 -2.72
C PHE A 272 3.37 -11.34 -1.89
N VAL A 273 3.85 -10.09 -1.76
CA VAL A 273 3.16 -9.05 -0.99
C VAL A 273 1.81 -8.71 -1.62
N ASP A 274 1.78 -8.46 -2.95
CA ASP A 274 0.55 -8.14 -3.68
C ASP A 274 -0.49 -9.26 -3.60
N MET A 275 -0.05 -10.51 -3.72
CA MET A 275 -0.95 -11.67 -3.63
C MET A 275 -1.70 -11.70 -2.28
N PHE A 276 -1.01 -11.38 -1.17
CA PHE A 276 -1.65 -11.39 0.15
C PHE A 276 -2.50 -10.16 0.37
N ASP A 277 -2.03 -9.00 -0.05
CA ASP A 277 -2.75 -7.75 0.10
C ASP A 277 -4.07 -7.81 -0.69
N THR A 278 -4.00 -8.16 -1.97
CA THR A 278 -5.18 -8.27 -2.84
C THR A 278 -6.17 -9.33 -2.38
N LEU A 279 -5.72 -10.58 -2.14
CA LEU A 279 -6.65 -11.66 -1.74
C LEU A 279 -7.25 -11.41 -0.36
N GLY A 280 -6.43 -10.91 0.59
CA GLY A 280 -6.91 -10.55 1.92
C GLY A 280 -7.98 -9.45 1.86
N THR A 281 -7.71 -8.41 1.08
CA THR A 281 -8.64 -7.29 0.90
C THR A 281 -9.91 -7.70 0.16
N LEU A 282 -9.81 -8.42 -0.97
CA LEU A 282 -10.97 -8.88 -1.73
C LEU A 282 -11.91 -9.71 -0.86
N ILE A 283 -11.38 -10.70 -0.13
CA ILE A 283 -12.18 -11.57 0.73
C ILE A 283 -12.74 -10.78 1.92
N GLY A 284 -11.93 -9.92 2.54
CA GLY A 284 -12.34 -9.12 3.69
C GLY A 284 -13.48 -8.14 3.36
N VAL A 285 -13.38 -7.43 2.25
CA VAL A 285 -14.41 -6.49 1.79
C VAL A 285 -15.65 -7.24 1.32
N ALA A 286 -15.47 -8.33 0.56
CA ALA A 286 -16.58 -9.17 0.10
C ALA A 286 -17.38 -9.80 1.25
N ASN A 287 -16.71 -10.21 2.32
CA ASN A 287 -17.37 -10.73 3.52
C ASN A 287 -18.24 -9.66 4.20
N LYS A 288 -17.74 -8.43 4.32
CA LYS A 288 -18.53 -7.29 4.84
C LYS A 288 -19.71 -6.92 3.94
N ALA A 289 -19.65 -7.27 2.67
CA ALA A 289 -20.65 -7.00 1.65
C ALA A 289 -21.72 -8.10 1.53
N ASP A 290 -21.58 -9.21 2.26
CA ASP A 290 -22.35 -10.45 2.08
C ASP A 290 -22.30 -10.97 0.61
N MET A 291 -21.15 -10.80 -0.04
CA MET A 291 -20.92 -11.19 -1.44
C MET A 291 -20.29 -12.57 -1.58
N LEU A 292 -19.93 -13.23 -0.48
CA LEU A 292 -19.38 -14.58 -0.50
C LEU A 292 -20.51 -15.59 -0.74
N ASP A 293 -20.21 -16.65 -1.50
CA ASP A 293 -21.12 -17.77 -1.70
C ASP A 293 -21.23 -18.65 -0.44
N LYS A 294 -22.05 -19.71 -0.52
CA LYS A 294 -22.30 -20.65 0.61
C LYS A 294 -21.03 -21.38 1.05
N ASP A 295 -20.01 -21.47 0.19
CA ASP A 295 -18.73 -22.11 0.46
C ASP A 295 -17.68 -21.09 0.93
N GLY A 296 -18.07 -19.83 1.18
CA GLY A 296 -17.19 -18.74 1.60
C GLY A 296 -16.27 -18.24 0.48
N LYS A 297 -16.59 -18.50 -0.78
CA LYS A 297 -15.81 -18.07 -1.94
C LYS A 297 -16.43 -16.81 -2.55
N LEU A 298 -15.58 -15.95 -3.10
CA LEU A 298 -16.01 -14.77 -3.86
C LEU A 298 -16.30 -15.21 -5.31
N PRO A 299 -17.57 -15.07 -5.79
CA PRO A 299 -17.88 -15.25 -7.20
C PRO A 299 -17.00 -14.31 -8.06
N ASN A 300 -16.66 -14.69 -9.30
CA ASN A 300 -15.82 -13.86 -10.18
C ASN A 300 -14.45 -13.43 -9.61
N ILE A 301 -13.90 -14.16 -8.62
CA ILE A 301 -12.59 -13.84 -8.04
C ILE A 301 -11.48 -13.79 -9.11
N LYS A 302 -11.54 -14.65 -10.14
CA LYS A 302 -10.58 -14.64 -11.24
C LYS A 302 -10.58 -13.30 -12.00
N GLN A 303 -11.76 -12.76 -12.27
CA GLN A 303 -11.92 -11.48 -12.95
C GLN A 303 -11.39 -10.33 -12.08
N ALA A 304 -11.63 -10.38 -10.76
CA ALA A 304 -11.10 -9.39 -9.82
C ALA A 304 -9.56 -9.45 -9.75
N LEU A 305 -8.99 -10.65 -9.66
CA LEU A 305 -7.54 -10.85 -9.67
C LEU A 305 -6.88 -10.46 -11.00
N LEU A 306 -7.58 -10.67 -12.12
CA LEU A 306 -7.11 -10.21 -13.43
C LEU A 306 -7.16 -8.68 -13.54
N ALA A 307 -8.20 -8.05 -12.99
CA ALA A 307 -8.30 -6.59 -12.93
C ALA A 307 -7.13 -5.96 -12.15
N ASP A 308 -6.79 -6.54 -11.02
CA ASP A 308 -5.65 -6.17 -10.20
C ASP A 308 -4.31 -6.30 -10.95
N ALA A 309 -4.07 -7.43 -11.62
CA ALA A 309 -2.87 -7.65 -12.41
C ALA A 309 -2.73 -6.67 -13.60
N ILE A 310 -3.85 -6.34 -14.27
CA ILE A 310 -3.88 -5.33 -15.34
C ILE A 310 -3.58 -3.95 -14.76
N ALA A 311 -4.14 -3.63 -13.59
CA ALA A 311 -3.91 -2.36 -12.91
C ALA A 311 -2.43 -2.19 -12.52
N THR A 312 -1.80 -3.23 -11.99
CA THR A 312 -0.36 -3.26 -11.66
C THR A 312 0.50 -3.02 -12.90
N SER A 313 0.22 -3.75 -14.00
CA SER A 313 0.97 -3.58 -15.26
C SER A 313 0.81 -2.17 -15.82
N ALA A 314 -0.41 -1.61 -15.79
CA ALA A 314 -0.69 -0.26 -16.25
C ALA A 314 -0.02 0.79 -15.34
N GLY A 315 -0.07 0.58 -14.02
CA GLY A 315 0.58 1.43 -13.02
C GLY A 315 2.09 1.53 -13.25
N ALA A 316 2.76 0.41 -13.49
CA ALA A 316 4.20 0.37 -13.79
C ALA A 316 4.55 1.15 -15.07
N VAL A 317 3.73 1.04 -16.12
CA VAL A 317 3.92 1.82 -17.37
C VAL A 317 3.70 3.31 -17.14
N LEU A 318 2.73 3.69 -16.31
CA LEU A 318 2.47 5.09 -15.95
C LEU A 318 3.56 5.68 -15.05
N GLY A 319 4.26 4.85 -14.28
CA GLY A 319 5.31 5.29 -13.36
C GLY A 319 4.86 5.31 -11.89
N THR A 320 4.04 4.34 -11.49
CA THR A 320 3.73 4.08 -10.08
C THR A 320 3.96 2.61 -9.74
N SER A 321 3.97 2.27 -8.46
CA SER A 321 4.18 0.89 -8.00
C SER A 321 2.93 0.02 -8.19
N THR A 322 2.99 -1.21 -7.70
CA THR A 322 1.90 -2.20 -7.74
C THR A 322 0.58 -1.60 -7.30
N THR A 323 -0.43 -1.73 -8.17
CA THR A 323 -1.78 -1.19 -7.96
C THR A 323 -2.70 -2.32 -7.52
N THR A 324 -3.23 -2.24 -6.30
CA THR A 324 -3.96 -3.31 -5.63
C THR A 324 -5.33 -2.84 -5.13
N THR A 325 -6.19 -3.78 -4.74
CA THR A 325 -7.52 -3.50 -4.19
C THR A 325 -7.43 -2.89 -2.79
N PHE A 326 -8.15 -1.81 -2.53
CA PHE A 326 -8.14 -1.08 -1.26
C PHE A 326 -9.24 -1.52 -0.30
N VAL A 327 -8.87 -1.75 0.97
CA VAL A 327 -9.80 -2.14 2.05
C VAL A 327 -10.83 -1.05 2.37
N GLU A 328 -10.52 0.21 2.06
CA GLU A 328 -11.40 1.37 2.17
C GLU A 328 -12.66 1.25 1.31
N SER A 329 -12.64 0.39 0.28
CA SER A 329 -13.83 0.01 -0.48
C SER A 329 -14.96 -0.51 0.41
N SER A 330 -14.62 -1.05 1.58
CA SER A 330 -15.58 -1.45 2.61
C SER A 330 -16.48 -0.31 3.09
N SER A 331 -16.03 0.94 2.98
CA SER A 331 -16.82 2.12 3.36
C SER A 331 -17.95 2.39 2.37
N GLY A 332 -17.70 2.27 1.08
CA GLY A 332 -18.76 2.36 0.06
C GLY A 332 -19.73 1.18 0.10
N VAL A 333 -19.20 -0.02 0.37
CA VAL A 333 -20.01 -1.22 0.59
C VAL A 333 -20.95 -1.06 1.80
N ALA A 334 -20.47 -0.43 2.88
CA ALA A 334 -21.29 -0.12 4.05
C ALA A 334 -22.44 0.86 3.76
N GLU A 335 -22.30 1.71 2.71
CA GLU A 335 -23.39 2.56 2.18
C GLU A 335 -24.39 1.80 1.30
N GLY A 336 -24.12 0.53 1.04
CA GLY A 336 -24.98 -0.32 0.22
C GLY A 336 -24.51 -0.50 -1.23
N ALA A 337 -23.32 -0.03 -1.61
CA ALA A 337 -22.74 -0.34 -2.91
C ALA A 337 -22.52 -1.85 -3.08
N ARG A 338 -22.85 -2.37 -4.25
CA ARG A 338 -22.79 -3.81 -4.55
C ARG A 338 -22.27 -4.13 -5.94
N THR A 339 -22.08 -3.11 -6.78
CA THR A 339 -21.73 -3.30 -8.20
C THR A 339 -20.59 -2.41 -8.65
N GLY A 340 -20.05 -2.71 -9.84
CA GLY A 340 -19.01 -1.91 -10.46
C GLY A 340 -19.41 -0.46 -10.77
N LEU A 341 -20.69 -0.08 -10.66
CA LEU A 341 -21.10 1.31 -10.85
C LEU A 341 -20.48 2.22 -9.77
N ALA A 342 -20.39 1.77 -8.52
CA ALA A 342 -19.69 2.52 -7.48
C ALA A 342 -18.20 2.70 -7.82
N SER A 343 -17.55 1.66 -8.33
CA SER A 343 -16.16 1.73 -8.79
C SER A 343 -16.00 2.72 -9.96
N VAL A 344 -16.93 2.77 -10.91
CA VAL A 344 -16.92 3.79 -11.98
C VAL A 344 -16.92 5.20 -11.39
N VAL A 345 -17.78 5.47 -10.41
CA VAL A 345 -17.83 6.79 -9.76
C VAL A 345 -16.51 7.11 -9.06
N THR A 346 -15.97 6.16 -8.30
CA THR A 346 -14.68 6.32 -7.60
C THR A 346 -13.55 6.60 -8.59
N GLY A 347 -13.46 5.84 -9.68
CA GLY A 347 -12.44 6.02 -10.71
C GLY A 347 -12.49 7.41 -11.34
N PHE A 348 -13.68 7.90 -11.73
CA PHE A 348 -13.81 9.26 -12.28
C PHE A 348 -13.42 10.35 -11.28
N LEU A 349 -13.69 10.16 -9.99
CA LEU A 349 -13.27 11.10 -8.96
C LEU A 349 -11.74 11.16 -8.84
N PHE A 350 -11.02 10.04 -9.04
CA PHE A 350 -9.55 10.06 -9.13
C PHE A 350 -9.04 10.87 -10.32
N LEU A 351 -9.67 10.78 -11.49
CA LEU A 351 -9.30 11.64 -12.63
C LEU A 351 -9.56 13.12 -12.35
N ILE A 352 -10.71 13.45 -11.75
CA ILE A 352 -11.04 14.83 -11.38
C ILE A 352 -10.02 15.38 -10.37
N ALA A 353 -9.54 14.54 -9.44
CA ALA A 353 -8.55 14.93 -8.44
C ALA A 353 -7.20 15.37 -9.04
N ILE A 354 -6.88 15.00 -10.27
CA ILE A 354 -5.68 15.50 -10.99
C ILE A 354 -5.68 17.02 -11.06
N PHE A 355 -6.83 17.65 -11.27
CA PHE A 355 -6.96 19.11 -11.30
C PHE A 355 -6.69 19.77 -9.94
N LEU A 356 -6.68 19.00 -8.87
CA LEU A 356 -6.33 19.42 -7.51
C LEU A 356 -4.88 19.05 -7.14
N SER A 357 -4.07 18.63 -8.10
CA SER A 357 -2.68 18.20 -7.86
C SER A 357 -1.84 19.21 -7.07
N PRO A 358 -1.93 20.55 -7.30
CA PRO A 358 -1.17 21.52 -6.52
C PRO A 358 -1.46 21.47 -5.02
N ILE A 359 -2.69 21.07 -4.64
CA ILE A 359 -3.09 20.90 -3.25
C ILE A 359 -2.42 19.64 -2.68
N PHE A 360 -2.55 18.50 -3.36
CA PHE A 360 -2.00 17.24 -2.88
C PHE A 360 -0.46 17.23 -2.81
N VAL A 361 0.20 17.84 -3.79
CA VAL A 361 1.68 17.94 -3.84
C VAL A 361 2.23 18.82 -2.73
N ALA A 362 1.48 19.87 -2.33
CA ALA A 362 1.90 20.77 -1.26
C ALA A 362 1.80 20.16 0.15
N ILE A 363 1.09 19.03 0.31
CA ILE A 363 0.97 18.36 1.60
C ILE A 363 2.35 17.80 2.02
N PRO A 364 2.88 18.22 3.20
CA PRO A 364 4.20 17.83 3.66
C PRO A 364 4.20 16.42 4.29
N GLY A 365 5.40 15.84 4.41
CA GLY A 365 5.59 14.50 5.00
C GLY A 365 5.02 14.38 6.41
N PHE A 366 5.22 15.37 7.27
CA PHE A 366 4.69 15.33 8.65
C PHE A 366 3.15 15.33 8.72
N ALA A 367 2.46 15.80 7.68
CA ALA A 367 1.00 15.76 7.64
C ALA A 367 0.47 14.42 7.07
N THR A 368 1.25 13.72 6.23
CA THR A 368 0.90 12.38 5.73
C THR A 368 1.34 11.26 6.68
N ALA A 369 2.35 11.47 7.48
CA ALA A 369 2.89 10.52 8.46
C ALA A 369 1.85 9.95 9.43
N PRO A 370 0.94 10.75 10.02
CA PRO A 370 -0.16 10.25 10.85
C PRO A 370 -1.01 9.19 10.16
N ALA A 371 -1.24 9.36 8.86
CA ALA A 371 -2.01 8.39 8.07
C ALA A 371 -1.27 7.05 7.96
N LEU A 372 0.04 7.07 7.72
CA LEU A 372 0.86 5.85 7.66
C LEU A 372 0.87 5.11 9.00
N ILE A 373 1.05 5.85 10.11
CA ILE A 373 1.00 5.27 11.45
C ILE A 373 -0.37 4.63 11.71
N PHE A 374 -1.44 5.32 11.34
CA PHE A 374 -2.80 4.84 11.56
C PHE A 374 -3.17 3.65 10.67
N VAL A 375 -2.79 3.65 9.39
CA VAL A 375 -2.97 2.49 8.50
C VAL A 375 -2.19 1.28 9.04
N GLY A 376 -0.97 1.50 9.52
CA GLY A 376 -0.21 0.45 10.21
C GLY A 376 -0.98 -0.15 11.39
N PHE A 377 -1.61 0.67 12.23
CA PHE A 377 -2.48 0.21 13.32
C PHE A 377 -3.64 -0.67 12.81
N LEU A 378 -4.31 -0.27 11.73
CA LEU A 378 -5.41 -1.06 11.16
C LEU A 378 -4.94 -2.45 10.70
N MET A 379 -3.75 -2.55 10.10
CA MET A 379 -3.18 -3.82 9.65
C MET A 379 -2.71 -4.70 10.82
N VAL A 380 -2.12 -4.08 11.85
CA VAL A 380 -1.64 -4.79 13.06
C VAL A 380 -2.79 -5.45 13.83
N SER A 381 -4.01 -4.96 13.71
CA SER A 381 -5.18 -5.56 14.37
C SER A 381 -5.37 -7.05 14.05
N ALA A 382 -4.90 -7.50 12.88
CA ALA A 382 -4.94 -8.90 12.46
C ALA A 382 -4.06 -9.84 13.33
N VAL A 383 -3.17 -9.32 14.17
CA VAL A 383 -2.34 -10.13 15.09
C VAL A 383 -3.17 -11.03 15.99
N ALA A 384 -4.41 -10.63 16.29
CA ALA A 384 -5.35 -11.42 17.09
C ALA A 384 -5.72 -12.77 16.44
N ASP A 385 -5.53 -12.90 15.13
CA ASP A 385 -5.81 -14.14 14.38
C ASP A 385 -4.63 -15.14 14.42
N ILE A 386 -3.50 -14.77 15.05
CA ILE A 386 -2.36 -15.67 15.25
C ILE A 386 -2.64 -16.55 16.48
N ASP A 387 -2.63 -17.87 16.28
CA ASP A 387 -2.69 -18.81 17.39
C ASP A 387 -1.33 -18.95 18.08
N PHE A 388 -1.12 -18.16 19.14
CA PHE A 388 0.10 -18.20 19.96
C PHE A 388 0.24 -19.47 20.80
N LYS A 389 -0.78 -20.36 20.84
CA LYS A 389 -0.71 -21.62 21.59
C LYS A 389 0.08 -22.72 20.85
N ASP A 390 0.19 -22.63 19.51
CA ASP A 390 1.08 -23.51 18.73
C ASP A 390 2.39 -22.78 18.38
N PRO A 391 3.49 -22.99 19.14
CA PRO A 391 4.76 -22.30 18.87
C PRO A 391 5.32 -22.56 17.47
N THR A 392 4.99 -23.72 16.86
CA THR A 392 5.49 -24.05 15.51
C THR A 392 4.84 -23.20 14.42
N GLU A 393 3.70 -22.57 14.70
CA GLU A 393 3.01 -21.60 13.85
C GLU A 393 3.32 -20.16 14.29
N ALA A 394 3.28 -19.89 15.60
CA ALA A 394 3.39 -18.54 16.14
C ALA A 394 4.80 -17.96 16.02
N ILE A 395 5.87 -18.74 16.28
CA ILE A 395 7.25 -18.25 16.22
C ILE A 395 7.61 -17.76 14.80
N PRO A 396 7.35 -18.50 13.71
CA PRO A 396 7.58 -18.01 12.37
C PRO A 396 6.83 -16.72 12.03
N ALA A 397 5.56 -16.62 12.42
CA ALA A 397 4.77 -15.41 12.24
C ALA A 397 5.36 -14.22 13.02
N TYR A 398 5.75 -14.44 14.29
CA TYR A 398 6.41 -13.44 15.13
C TYR A 398 7.73 -12.95 14.50
N LEU A 399 8.60 -13.89 14.06
CA LEU A 399 9.86 -13.53 13.41
C LEU A 399 9.64 -12.76 12.12
N CYS A 400 8.62 -13.13 11.33
CA CYS A 400 8.24 -12.43 10.12
C CYS A 400 7.85 -10.97 10.42
N LEU A 401 6.92 -10.77 11.36
CA LEU A 401 6.37 -9.45 11.65
C LEU A 401 7.39 -8.49 12.28
N ILE A 402 8.29 -8.99 13.15
CA ILE A 402 9.29 -8.13 13.80
C ILE A 402 10.48 -7.80 12.87
N ALA A 403 10.84 -8.72 11.99
CA ALA A 403 11.97 -8.52 11.10
C ALA A 403 11.70 -7.41 10.06
N MET A 404 10.46 -7.20 9.63
CA MET A 404 10.13 -6.21 8.60
C MET A 404 10.53 -4.77 8.99
N PRO A 405 10.08 -4.22 10.13
CA PRO A 405 10.49 -2.88 10.54
C PRO A 405 11.97 -2.84 10.96
N LEU A 406 12.50 -3.86 11.65
CA LEU A 406 13.88 -3.83 12.16
C LEU A 406 14.92 -4.00 11.05
N ALA A 407 14.65 -4.82 10.03
CA ALA A 407 15.54 -4.95 8.85
C ALA A 407 15.27 -3.87 7.79
N TYR A 408 14.25 -3.04 7.99
CA TYR A 408 13.76 -2.05 7.03
C TYR A 408 13.46 -2.69 5.66
N SER A 409 12.84 -3.89 5.69
CA SER A 409 12.59 -4.68 4.46
C SER A 409 11.47 -5.71 4.66
N ILE A 410 10.44 -5.61 3.84
CA ILE A 410 9.35 -6.59 3.78
C ILE A 410 9.88 -7.96 3.33
N SER A 411 10.77 -7.98 2.31
CA SER A 411 11.32 -9.23 1.77
C SER A 411 12.14 -10.02 2.79
N GLU A 412 12.89 -9.33 3.67
CA GLU A 412 13.63 -9.97 4.75
C GLU A 412 12.70 -10.61 5.79
N GLY A 413 11.62 -9.90 6.16
CA GLY A 413 10.62 -10.46 7.06
C GLY A 413 9.95 -11.71 6.51
N ILE A 414 9.59 -11.70 5.23
CA ILE A 414 9.03 -12.86 4.54
C ILE A 414 10.03 -14.02 4.53
N ALA A 415 11.30 -13.75 4.16
CA ALA A 415 12.35 -14.76 4.09
C ALA A 415 12.58 -15.44 5.45
N ILE A 416 12.72 -14.65 6.52
CA ILE A 416 12.90 -15.16 7.89
C ILE A 416 11.68 -15.97 8.33
N GLY A 417 10.46 -15.49 8.04
CA GLY A 417 9.21 -16.18 8.35
C GLY A 417 9.11 -17.55 7.66
N VAL A 418 9.41 -17.60 6.36
CA VAL A 418 9.36 -18.84 5.57
C VAL A 418 10.42 -19.84 6.03
N ILE A 419 11.68 -19.39 6.17
CA ILE A 419 12.78 -20.26 6.61
C ILE A 419 12.48 -20.83 8.01
N SER A 420 12.10 -19.97 8.96
CA SER A 420 11.81 -20.40 10.32
C SER A 420 10.61 -21.36 10.38
N TYR A 421 9.57 -21.13 9.57
CA TYR A 421 8.43 -22.05 9.49
C TYR A 421 8.86 -23.44 9.04
N VAL A 422 9.63 -23.54 7.98
CA VAL A 422 10.10 -24.83 7.45
C VAL A 422 11.02 -25.51 8.46
N VAL A 423 12.03 -24.82 8.98
CA VAL A 423 12.99 -25.41 9.92
C VAL A 423 12.31 -25.90 11.19
N ILE A 424 11.48 -25.07 11.83
CA ILE A 424 10.82 -25.44 13.09
C ILE A 424 9.87 -26.62 12.90
N ASN A 425 9.03 -26.61 11.86
CA ASN A 425 8.10 -27.70 11.62
C ASN A 425 8.80 -29.02 11.26
N VAL A 426 9.88 -28.97 10.47
CA VAL A 426 10.67 -30.17 10.14
C VAL A 426 11.33 -30.76 11.38
N VAL A 427 12.03 -29.93 12.15
CA VAL A 427 12.74 -30.38 13.37
C VAL A 427 11.79 -30.88 14.46
N CYS A 428 10.60 -30.27 14.56
CA CYS A 428 9.57 -30.71 15.52
C CYS A 428 8.73 -31.90 15.02
N GLY A 429 9.13 -32.57 13.91
CA GLY A 429 8.45 -33.75 13.40
C GLY A 429 7.11 -33.49 12.68
N LYS A 430 6.82 -32.21 12.40
CA LYS A 430 5.60 -31.77 11.68
C LYS A 430 5.86 -31.55 10.18
N ALA A 431 6.87 -32.19 9.57
CA ALA A 431 7.26 -32.02 8.16
C ALA A 431 6.09 -32.18 7.17
N LYS A 432 5.10 -33.00 7.50
CA LYS A 432 3.89 -33.19 6.68
C LYS A 432 3.00 -31.94 6.58
N LYS A 433 3.12 -30.99 7.50
CA LYS A 433 2.41 -29.69 7.45
C LYS A 433 3.03 -28.73 6.43
N VAL A 434 4.31 -28.92 6.12
CA VAL A 434 5.06 -28.04 5.20
C VAL A 434 4.74 -28.44 3.77
N THR A 435 4.19 -27.51 3.01
CA THR A 435 3.87 -27.74 1.59
C THR A 435 5.14 -27.78 0.73
N PRO A 436 5.16 -28.48 -0.42
CA PRO A 436 6.32 -28.48 -1.31
C PRO A 436 6.76 -27.07 -1.74
N LEU A 437 5.82 -26.15 -1.92
CA LEU A 437 6.11 -24.76 -2.25
C LEU A 437 6.94 -24.10 -1.13
N MET A 438 6.57 -24.31 0.13
CA MET A 438 7.30 -23.73 1.27
C MET A 438 8.75 -24.23 1.35
N TYR A 439 9.02 -25.49 1.01
CA TYR A 439 10.39 -25.99 0.90
C TYR A 439 11.20 -25.29 -0.20
N VAL A 440 10.59 -25.13 -1.38
CA VAL A 440 11.23 -24.44 -2.50
C VAL A 440 11.56 -22.99 -2.12
N LEU A 441 10.62 -22.28 -1.51
CA LEU A 441 10.80 -20.90 -1.06
C LEU A 441 11.91 -20.79 0.01
N ALA A 442 11.92 -21.68 0.99
CA ALA A 442 12.94 -21.67 2.03
C ALA A 442 14.35 -21.88 1.43
N VAL A 443 14.48 -22.81 0.48
CA VAL A 443 15.76 -23.05 -0.23
C VAL A 443 16.18 -21.81 -1.02
N LEU A 444 15.25 -21.18 -1.76
CA LEU A 444 15.55 -19.96 -2.52
C LEU A 444 16.01 -18.80 -1.63
N PHE A 445 15.36 -18.59 -0.48
CA PHE A 445 15.76 -17.55 0.48
C PHE A 445 17.10 -17.88 1.17
N VAL A 446 17.38 -19.14 1.48
CA VAL A 446 18.69 -19.52 2.02
C VAL A 446 19.77 -19.29 0.97
N LEU A 447 19.54 -19.67 -0.30
CA LEU A 447 20.49 -19.41 -1.39
C LEU A 447 20.72 -17.90 -1.57
N LYS A 448 19.68 -17.07 -1.44
CA LYS A 448 19.83 -15.60 -1.43
C LYS A 448 20.88 -15.16 -0.39
N TYR A 449 20.79 -15.64 0.86
CA TYR A 449 21.73 -15.23 1.92
C TYR A 449 23.14 -15.81 1.78
N ILE A 450 23.32 -16.85 0.99
CA ILE A 450 24.64 -17.47 0.77
C ILE A 450 25.35 -16.85 -0.45
N LEU A 451 24.58 -16.45 -1.47
CA LEU A 451 25.11 -16.02 -2.76
C LEU A 451 25.16 -14.48 -2.92
N LEU A 452 24.42 -13.75 -2.09
CA LEU A 452 24.36 -12.28 -2.01
C LEU A 452 24.85 -11.77 -0.65
#